data_a634ea439539659ed8b714f10e73edec
#
_entry.id   a634ea439539659ed8b714f10e73edec
#
_cell.length_a   1.000
_cell.length_b   1.000
_cell.length_c   1.000
_cell.angle_alpha   90.00
_cell.angle_beta   90.00
_cell.angle_gamma   90.00
#
_symmetry.space_group_name_H-M   'P 1'
#
loop_
_entity.id
_entity.type
_entity.pdbx_description
1 polymer ?
#
loop_
_entity_poly.entity_id
_entity_poly.type
_entity_poly.pdbx_seq_one_letter_code
_entity_poly.pdbx_strand_id
1 'polypeptide(L)'
;MKLVHKAILAMGLAVSSVAAAADIDGTVPLTCTPSAGFDCSPEKGCGKLKPESPPPPGGFKMDIDFANKIIKTPYHQTNLLPVQNTAINDAQLILQGASDKFAWSSVVLRKTGKITITIADLKGAYVIFGQCKAAAPAG
;
A
#
# COMPACT_ATOMS: atom_id res chain seq x y z
N MET A 1 -14.28 46.36 -53.40
CA MET A 1 -13.63 45.09 -53.12
C MET A 1 -13.57 44.91 -51.60
N LYS A 2 -14.40 44.00 -51.00
CA LYS A 2 -14.46 43.73 -49.59
C LYS A 2 -13.78 42.37 -49.32
N LEU A 3 -12.62 42.38 -48.65
CA LEU A 3 -11.95 41.15 -48.19
C LEU A 3 -12.66 40.66 -46.96
N VAL A 4 -13.20 39.44 -47.05
CA VAL A 4 -13.78 38.70 -45.90
C VAL A 4 -12.68 37.80 -45.33
N HIS A 5 -12.18 38.11 -44.11
CA HIS A 5 -11.27 37.24 -43.39
C HIS A 5 -12.08 36.15 -42.72
N LYS A 6 -11.86 34.90 -43.14
CA LYS A 6 -12.37 33.70 -42.42
C LYS A 6 -11.39 33.34 -41.30
N ALA A 7 -11.82 33.55 -40.05
CA ALA A 7 -11.11 33.04 -38.87
C ALA A 7 -11.47 31.55 -38.70
N ILE A 8 -10.46 30.69 -38.81
CA ILE A 8 -10.58 29.27 -38.50
C ILE A 8 -10.28 29.09 -37.02
N LEU A 9 -11.34 28.78 -36.24
CA LEU A 9 -11.21 28.38 -34.83
C LEU A 9 -10.72 26.93 -34.78
N ALA A 10 -9.45 26.71 -34.42
CA ALA A 10 -8.91 25.36 -34.12
C ALA A 10 -9.34 24.96 -32.72
N MET A 11 -10.33 24.06 -32.64
CA MET A 11 -10.81 23.49 -31.38
C MET A 11 -9.87 22.35 -30.98
N GLY A 12 -8.92 22.62 -30.09
CA GLY A 12 -7.99 21.62 -29.55
C GLY A 12 -8.73 20.67 -28.59
N LEU A 13 -8.90 19.42 -28.99
CA LEU A 13 -9.36 18.34 -28.09
C LEU A 13 -8.21 18.03 -27.10
N ALA A 14 -8.36 18.45 -25.85
CA ALA A 14 -7.53 17.96 -24.74
C ALA A 14 -7.92 16.51 -24.42
N VAL A 15 -7.14 15.55 -24.88
CA VAL A 15 -7.28 14.14 -24.50
C VAL A 15 -6.73 14.00 -23.10
N SER A 16 -7.62 14.00 -22.09
CA SER A 16 -7.27 13.65 -20.72
C SER A 16 -6.97 12.15 -20.68
N SER A 17 -5.68 11.79 -20.63
CA SER A 17 -5.25 10.41 -20.37
C SER A 17 -5.61 10.06 -18.93
N VAL A 18 -6.68 9.29 -18.75
CA VAL A 18 -6.97 8.61 -17.49
C VAL A 18 -5.88 7.55 -17.33
N ALA A 19 -4.90 7.81 -16.46
CA ALA A 19 -3.94 6.79 -16.06
C ALA A 19 -4.71 5.68 -15.34
N ALA A 20 -4.99 4.58 -16.06
CA ALA A 20 -5.50 3.37 -15.44
C ALA A 20 -4.50 2.94 -14.36
N ALA A 21 -4.96 2.78 -13.12
CA ALA A 21 -4.14 2.22 -12.08
C ALA A 21 -3.66 0.84 -12.55
N ALA A 22 -2.34 0.66 -12.67
CA ALA A 22 -1.78 -0.61 -13.10
C ALA A 22 -2.22 -1.71 -12.12
N ASP A 23 -2.67 -2.85 -12.65
CA ASP A 23 -3.07 -3.99 -11.86
C ASP A 23 -1.87 -4.49 -11.04
N ILE A 24 -2.05 -4.67 -9.75
CA ILE A 24 -1.00 -5.13 -8.85
C ILE A 24 -0.84 -6.64 -9.05
N ASP A 25 0.24 -7.05 -9.67
CA ASP A 25 0.54 -8.45 -10.03
C ASP A 25 1.62 -9.11 -9.17
N GLY A 26 2.22 -8.37 -8.23
CA GLY A 26 3.28 -8.88 -7.38
C GLY A 26 4.67 -8.90 -8.04
N THR A 27 4.86 -8.28 -9.19
CA THR A 27 6.16 -8.19 -9.88
C THR A 27 6.87 -6.86 -9.63
N VAL A 28 6.10 -5.78 -9.48
CA VAL A 28 6.62 -4.43 -9.23
C VAL A 28 6.55 -4.11 -7.74
N PRO A 29 7.62 -3.57 -7.13
CA PRO A 29 7.60 -3.16 -5.73
C PRO A 29 6.44 -2.19 -5.44
N LEU A 30 5.88 -2.27 -4.24
CA LEU A 30 4.78 -1.41 -3.80
C LEU A 30 5.22 -0.52 -2.65
N THR A 31 4.74 0.71 -2.65
CA THR A 31 4.73 1.59 -1.47
C THR A 31 3.31 1.68 -0.94
N CYS A 32 3.13 1.29 0.33
CA CYS A 32 1.84 1.28 1.02
C CYS A 32 1.82 2.32 2.13
N THR A 33 0.74 3.11 2.18
CA THR A 33 0.53 4.13 3.21
C THR A 33 -0.65 3.72 4.07
N PRO A 34 -0.46 3.48 5.38
CA PRO A 34 -1.53 3.24 6.32
C PRO A 34 -2.48 4.43 6.43
N SER A 35 -3.77 4.15 6.56
CA SER A 35 -4.83 5.16 6.75
C SER A 35 -5.55 5.04 8.08
N ALA A 36 -5.64 3.82 8.63
CA ALA A 36 -6.23 3.54 9.92
C ALA A 36 -5.65 2.26 10.52
N GLY A 37 -5.73 2.12 11.83
CA GLY A 37 -5.33 0.92 12.54
C GLY A 37 -6.12 0.72 13.82
N PHE A 38 -6.17 -0.54 14.27
CA PHE A 38 -6.79 -0.96 15.52
C PHE A 38 -5.85 -1.89 16.27
N ASP A 39 -5.81 -1.73 17.58
CA ASP A 39 -5.14 -2.60 18.55
C ASP A 39 -6.21 -3.36 19.33
N CYS A 40 -6.11 -4.65 19.37
CA CYS A 40 -7.06 -5.55 20.02
C CYS A 40 -6.33 -6.40 21.05
N SER A 41 -6.76 -6.36 22.30
CA SER A 41 -6.27 -7.23 23.37
C SER A 41 -7.41 -7.90 24.13
N PRO A 42 -7.17 -9.06 24.75
CA PRO A 42 -8.20 -9.78 25.51
C PRO A 42 -8.81 -8.93 26.64
N GLU A 43 -8.01 -8.09 27.30
CA GLU A 43 -8.46 -7.32 28.48
C GLU A 43 -9.17 -6.03 28.09
N LYS A 44 -8.76 -5.38 26.98
CA LYS A 44 -9.23 -4.02 26.61
C LYS A 44 -10.18 -4.00 25.41
N GLY A 45 -10.35 -5.14 24.74
CA GLY A 45 -11.05 -5.19 23.45
C GLY A 45 -10.25 -4.48 22.34
N CYS A 46 -10.95 -3.99 21.33
CA CYS A 46 -10.32 -3.31 20.19
C CYS A 46 -10.45 -1.79 20.31
N GLY A 47 -9.34 -1.09 20.22
CA GLY A 47 -9.26 0.37 20.19
C GLY A 47 -8.57 0.89 18.94
N LYS A 48 -8.88 2.11 18.53
CA LYS A 48 -8.20 2.76 17.41
C LYS A 48 -6.75 3.05 17.77
N LEU A 49 -5.81 2.63 16.91
CA LEU A 49 -4.41 2.99 17.05
C LEU A 49 -4.25 4.52 16.97
N LYS A 50 -3.53 5.06 17.94
CA LYS A 50 -3.10 6.47 17.89
C LYS A 50 -1.82 6.53 17.07
N PRO A 51 -1.70 7.44 16.10
CA PRO A 51 -0.44 7.67 15.42
C PRO A 51 0.66 8.04 16.42
N GLU A 52 1.87 7.51 16.21
CA GLU A 52 3.03 7.96 16.97
C GLU A 52 3.29 9.45 16.70
N SER A 53 3.69 10.16 17.74
CA SER A 53 4.03 11.58 17.66
C SER A 53 5.38 11.82 18.35
N PRO A 54 6.42 12.28 17.63
CA PRO A 54 6.42 12.60 16.19
C PRO A 54 6.37 11.34 15.29
N PRO A 55 5.90 11.46 14.05
CA PRO A 55 5.92 10.35 13.11
C PRO A 55 7.38 9.95 12.77
N PRO A 56 7.63 8.68 12.41
CA PRO A 56 8.96 8.24 12.00
C PRO A 56 9.46 9.01 10.77
N PRO A 57 10.78 9.14 10.57
CA PRO A 57 11.36 9.72 9.38
C PRO A 57 10.79 9.07 8.10
N GLY A 58 10.32 9.87 7.14
CA GLY A 58 9.65 9.37 5.92
C GLY A 58 8.16 9.02 6.10
N GLY A 59 7.59 9.19 7.31
CA GLY A 59 6.20 8.90 7.64
C GLY A 59 5.92 7.40 7.81
N PHE A 60 4.64 7.06 7.93
CA PHE A 60 4.19 5.68 8.14
C PHE A 60 4.03 4.93 6.80
N LYS A 61 5.15 4.77 6.06
CA LYS A 61 5.14 4.04 4.80
C LYS A 61 5.74 2.65 4.97
N MET A 62 5.22 1.70 4.21
CA MET A 62 5.77 0.37 4.09
C MET A 62 6.10 0.13 2.63
N ASP A 63 7.27 -0.45 2.35
CA ASP A 63 7.67 -0.84 1.02
C ASP A 63 7.69 -2.36 0.92
N ILE A 64 6.99 -2.91 -0.07
CA ILE A 64 6.96 -4.34 -0.36
C ILE A 64 7.90 -4.60 -1.55
N ASP A 65 8.95 -5.36 -1.29
CA ASP A 65 9.93 -5.78 -2.28
C ASP A 65 9.71 -7.27 -2.59
N PHE A 66 9.07 -7.56 -3.71
CA PHE A 66 8.76 -8.93 -4.10
C PHE A 66 9.99 -9.72 -4.52
N ALA A 67 10.97 -9.07 -5.14
CA ALA A 67 12.20 -9.72 -5.61
C ALA A 67 13.04 -10.26 -4.44
N ASN A 68 13.13 -9.46 -3.37
CA ASN A 68 13.87 -9.83 -2.17
C ASN A 68 13.00 -10.51 -1.11
N LYS A 69 11.69 -10.64 -1.34
CA LYS A 69 10.70 -11.22 -0.40
C LYS A 69 10.75 -10.56 0.98
N ILE A 70 10.76 -9.24 1.02
CA ILE A 70 10.78 -8.46 2.25
C ILE A 70 9.77 -7.33 2.22
N ILE A 71 9.27 -6.97 3.41
CA ILE A 71 8.54 -5.74 3.66
C ILE A 71 9.42 -4.85 4.54
N LYS A 72 9.71 -3.64 4.07
CA LYS A 72 10.37 -2.59 4.87
C LYS A 72 9.29 -1.80 5.59
N THR A 73 9.42 -1.65 6.90
CA THR A 73 8.44 -0.95 7.73
C THR A 73 9.15 -0.14 8.83
N PRO A 74 8.68 1.07 9.14
CA PRO A 74 9.25 1.85 10.25
C PRO A 74 8.82 1.35 11.64
N TYR A 75 7.90 0.38 11.71
CA TYR A 75 7.26 -0.03 12.96
C TYR A 75 8.01 -1.07 13.78
N HIS A 76 9.10 -1.63 13.27
CA HIS A 76 9.86 -2.68 13.98
C HIS A 76 11.34 -2.38 14.04
N GLN A 77 11.99 -2.83 15.14
CA GLN A 77 13.41 -2.63 15.38
C GLN A 77 14.30 -3.18 14.25
N THR A 78 13.84 -4.20 13.54
CA THR A 78 14.57 -4.77 12.40
C THR A 78 14.26 -4.07 11.07
N ASN A 79 13.19 -3.27 11.01
CA ASN A 79 12.70 -2.60 9.80
C ASN A 79 12.46 -3.49 8.58
N LEU A 80 12.70 -4.80 8.70
CA LEU A 80 12.57 -5.77 7.62
C LEU A 80 11.75 -6.97 8.09
N LEU A 81 10.67 -7.27 7.38
CA LEU A 81 9.81 -8.42 7.61
C LEU A 81 9.94 -9.40 6.44
N PRO A 82 10.36 -10.65 6.67
CA PRO A 82 10.47 -11.64 5.61
C PRO A 82 9.07 -12.06 5.14
N VAL A 83 8.86 -12.11 3.83
CA VAL A 83 7.68 -12.72 3.20
C VAL A 83 7.96 -14.21 2.99
N GLN A 84 7.29 -15.05 3.74
CA GLN A 84 7.47 -16.50 3.69
C GLN A 84 6.53 -17.17 2.68
N ASN A 85 5.30 -16.66 2.57
CA ASN A 85 4.30 -17.16 1.63
C ASN A 85 3.69 -16.03 0.81
N THR A 86 3.43 -16.32 -0.45
CA THR A 86 2.73 -15.44 -1.38
C THR A 86 1.70 -16.24 -2.13
N ALA A 87 0.46 -15.75 -2.18
CA ALA A 87 -0.59 -16.30 -3.01
C ALA A 87 -1.24 -15.16 -3.81
N ILE A 88 -1.55 -15.42 -5.07
CA ILE A 88 -2.17 -14.45 -5.96
C ILE A 88 -3.32 -15.09 -6.72
N ASN A 89 -4.41 -14.35 -6.88
CA ASN A 89 -5.51 -14.67 -7.77
C ASN A 89 -6.00 -13.41 -8.51
N ASP A 90 -7.08 -13.49 -9.24
CA ASP A 90 -7.58 -12.36 -10.05
C ASP A 90 -7.98 -11.12 -9.23
N ALA A 91 -8.36 -11.30 -7.97
CA ALA A 91 -8.86 -10.23 -7.11
C ALA A 91 -7.82 -9.66 -6.15
N GLN A 92 -6.90 -10.50 -5.66
CA GLN A 92 -6.05 -10.15 -4.52
C GLN A 92 -4.67 -10.83 -4.55
N LEU A 93 -3.75 -10.16 -3.90
CA LEU A 93 -2.43 -10.65 -3.55
C LEU A 93 -2.38 -10.83 -2.02
N ILE A 94 -1.97 -12.00 -1.57
CA ILE A 94 -1.84 -12.34 -0.14
C ILE A 94 -0.37 -12.57 0.17
N LEU A 95 0.12 -11.91 1.21
CA LEU A 95 1.48 -12.07 1.73
C LEU A 95 1.40 -12.49 3.19
N GLN A 96 2.27 -13.40 3.61
CA GLN A 96 2.31 -13.90 4.98
C GLN A 96 3.75 -14.09 5.45
N GLY A 97 3.96 -13.91 6.74
CA GLY A 97 5.23 -14.18 7.37
C GLY A 97 5.11 -14.26 8.88
N ALA A 98 6.19 -14.66 9.51
CA ALA A 98 6.31 -14.74 10.96
C ALA A 98 7.73 -14.41 11.40
N SER A 99 7.85 -13.98 12.65
CA SER A 99 9.08 -13.83 13.41
C SER A 99 8.94 -14.60 14.72
N ASP A 100 9.95 -14.53 15.58
CA ASP A 100 9.92 -15.16 16.92
C ASP A 100 8.82 -14.58 17.82
N LYS A 101 8.33 -13.38 17.53
CA LYS A 101 7.44 -12.63 18.43
C LYS A 101 6.02 -12.47 17.89
N PHE A 102 5.79 -12.58 16.59
CA PHE A 102 4.50 -12.35 15.97
C PHE A 102 4.39 -13.03 14.61
N ALA A 103 3.17 -13.27 14.19
CA ALA A 103 2.81 -13.65 12.82
C ALA A 103 2.01 -12.53 12.16
N TRP A 104 2.09 -12.43 10.84
CA TRP A 104 1.38 -11.41 10.09
C TRP A 104 0.84 -11.95 8.76
N SER A 105 -0.23 -11.33 8.31
CA SER A 105 -0.81 -11.56 6.98
C SER A 105 -1.26 -10.23 6.40
N SER A 106 -1.09 -10.06 5.10
CA SER A 106 -1.64 -8.92 4.38
C SER A 106 -2.39 -9.35 3.13
N VAL A 107 -3.47 -8.63 2.83
CA VAL A 107 -4.27 -8.78 1.62
C VAL A 107 -4.26 -7.45 0.87
N VAL A 108 -3.79 -7.46 -0.37
CA VAL A 108 -3.81 -6.31 -1.27
C VAL A 108 -4.82 -6.57 -2.37
N LEU A 109 -5.81 -5.71 -2.52
CA LEU A 109 -6.76 -5.76 -3.64
C LEU A 109 -6.07 -5.26 -4.91
N ARG A 110 -5.92 -6.13 -5.91
CA ARG A 110 -5.10 -5.89 -7.09
C ARG A 110 -5.53 -4.67 -7.90
N LYS A 111 -6.83 -4.51 -8.11
CA LYS A 111 -7.39 -3.40 -8.92
C LYS A 111 -7.37 -2.04 -8.22
N THR A 112 -7.45 -2.02 -6.90
CA THR A 112 -7.59 -0.77 -6.15
C THR A 112 -6.38 -0.43 -5.31
N GLY A 113 -5.49 -1.39 -5.04
CA GLY A 113 -4.36 -1.23 -4.14
C GLY A 113 -4.75 -1.13 -2.66
N LYS A 114 -6.00 -1.27 -2.28
CA LYS A 114 -6.39 -1.30 -0.87
C LYS A 114 -5.69 -2.46 -0.17
N ILE A 115 -5.10 -2.19 0.99
CA ILE A 115 -4.41 -3.20 1.79
C ILE A 115 -5.05 -3.32 3.17
N THR A 116 -5.17 -4.55 3.64
CA THR A 116 -5.44 -4.89 5.03
C THR A 116 -4.31 -5.74 5.54
N ILE A 117 -3.74 -5.38 6.69
CA ILE A 117 -2.67 -6.12 7.36
C ILE A 117 -3.18 -6.54 8.72
N THR A 118 -2.96 -7.80 9.08
CA THR A 118 -3.19 -8.33 10.41
C THR A 118 -1.88 -8.81 11.00
N ILE A 119 -1.63 -8.45 12.25
CA ILE A 119 -0.46 -8.88 13.01
C ILE A 119 -0.99 -9.46 14.32
N ALA A 120 -0.53 -10.64 14.69
CA ALA A 120 -0.91 -11.28 15.96
C ALA A 120 0.34 -11.66 16.74
N ASP A 121 0.34 -11.36 18.04
CA ASP A 121 1.37 -11.74 19.00
C ASP A 121 0.75 -12.35 20.26
N LEU A 122 1.56 -12.58 21.29
CA LEU A 122 1.10 -13.17 22.56
C LEU A 122 0.18 -12.23 23.37
N LYS A 123 0.13 -10.95 23.04
CA LYS A 123 -0.62 -9.93 23.79
C LYS A 123 -1.93 -9.54 23.10
N GLY A 124 -2.02 -9.77 21.80
CA GLY A 124 -3.22 -9.39 21.04
C GLY A 124 -3.00 -9.39 19.54
N ALA A 125 -3.75 -8.54 18.87
CA ALA A 125 -3.68 -8.42 17.43
C ALA A 125 -3.83 -6.96 16.97
N TYR A 126 -3.20 -6.64 15.86
CA TYR A 126 -3.33 -5.36 15.17
C TYR A 126 -3.98 -5.57 13.81
N VAL A 127 -4.88 -4.66 13.44
CA VAL A 127 -5.45 -4.60 12.09
C VAL A 127 -5.16 -3.21 11.52
N ILE A 128 -4.49 -3.18 10.38
CA ILE A 128 -4.05 -1.94 9.72
C ILE A 128 -4.67 -1.90 8.32
N PHE A 129 -5.30 -0.79 7.98
CA PHE A 129 -5.84 -0.51 6.65
C PHE A 129 -4.99 0.55 5.96
N GLY A 130 -4.90 0.46 4.64
CA GLY A 130 -4.10 1.40 3.89
C GLY A 130 -4.33 1.32 2.39
N GLN A 131 -3.44 1.99 1.68
CA GLN A 131 -3.43 2.08 0.23
C GLN A 131 -2.02 1.83 -0.30
N CYS A 132 -1.89 0.90 -1.24
CA CYS A 132 -0.66 0.62 -1.96
C CYS A 132 -0.72 1.16 -3.37
N LYS A 133 0.44 1.51 -3.89
CA LYS A 133 0.67 1.86 -5.31
C LYS A 133 2.03 1.34 -5.72
N ALA A 134 2.24 1.15 -7.01
CA ALA A 134 3.56 0.82 -7.54
C ALA A 134 4.60 1.85 -7.04
N ALA A 135 5.72 1.37 -6.55
CA ALA A 135 6.83 2.24 -6.16
C ALA A 135 7.35 2.98 -7.41
N ALA A 136 7.75 4.23 -7.24
CA ALA A 136 8.43 4.93 -8.32
C ALA A 136 9.72 4.18 -8.68
N PRO A 137 10.08 4.06 -9.98
CA PRO A 137 11.36 3.50 -10.34
C PRO A 137 12.48 4.26 -9.62
N ALA A 138 13.45 3.51 -9.10
CA ALA A 138 14.66 4.12 -8.54
C ALA A 138 15.35 4.89 -9.66
N GLY A 139 15.43 6.22 -9.51
CA GLY A 139 16.12 7.11 -10.42
C GLY A 139 17.65 6.98 -10.29
#